data_38bae7c7b78de994e61954cf301d646b
#
_entry.id   38bae7c7b78de994e61954cf301d646b
#
_cell.length_a   1.000
_cell.length_b   1.000
_cell.length_c   1.000
_cell.angle_alpha   90.00
_cell.angle_beta   90.00
_cell.angle_gamma   90.00
#
_symmetry.space_group_name_H-M   'P 1'
#
loop_
_entity.id
_entity.type
_entity.pdbx_description
1 polymer ?
#
loop_
_entity_poly.entity_id
_entity_poly.type
_entity_poly.pdbx_seq_one_letter_code
_entity_poly.pdbx_strand_id
1 'polypeptide(L)'
;STREMNDFLSHTKTFELKNRVAKIIKDQGWPMVLNVVIHRYNIDHIDRIIAMADQFGAEYIELANTQYYSWAYLNRDQLLPTREQLKRAEAVTDEWRAKVAGRMRIFFVAPDYHDGKPKKCVNGWGSMFLTVAPDGTALPCHTAKMLPGLAFPSVRDQGLREIWFDSEGFNRYRGTGWMKE
;
A
#
# COMPACT_ATOMS: atom_id res chain seq x y z
N SER A 1 14.74 -5.69 -6.88
CA SER A 1 15.50 -5.85 -5.63
C SER A 1 16.36 -7.12 -5.69
N THR A 2 17.33 -7.25 -4.80
CA THR A 2 18.19 -8.43 -4.68
C THR A 2 17.68 -9.37 -3.58
N ARG A 3 18.20 -10.59 -3.55
CA ARG A 3 17.94 -11.56 -2.47
C ARG A 3 18.30 -10.96 -1.12
N GLU A 4 19.49 -10.39 -1.01
CA GLU A 4 20.03 -9.81 0.23
C GLU A 4 19.11 -8.71 0.75
N MET A 5 18.65 -7.82 -0.12
CA MET A 5 17.71 -6.76 0.25
C MET A 5 16.35 -7.32 0.70
N ASN A 6 15.80 -8.31 -0.02
CA ASN A 6 14.56 -8.95 0.37
C ASN A 6 14.69 -9.60 1.75
N ASP A 7 15.73 -10.37 1.96
CA ASP A 7 15.92 -11.15 3.18
C ASP A 7 16.21 -10.24 4.39
N PHE A 8 16.93 -9.15 4.16
CA PHE A 8 17.16 -8.11 5.18
C PHE A 8 15.85 -7.42 5.59
N LEU A 9 15.05 -6.98 4.63
CA LEU A 9 13.84 -6.21 4.90
C LEU A 9 12.69 -7.07 5.44
N SER A 10 12.56 -8.30 4.96
CA SER A 10 11.48 -9.20 5.39
C SER A 10 11.84 -10.07 6.60
N HIS A 11 13.10 -10.06 7.02
CA HIS A 11 13.66 -10.98 8.03
C HIS A 11 13.38 -12.47 7.72
N THR A 12 13.16 -12.80 6.42
CA THR A 12 12.86 -14.16 5.98
C THR A 12 13.55 -14.45 4.66
N LYS A 13 14.01 -15.70 4.48
CA LYS A 13 14.65 -16.16 3.22
C LYS A 13 13.59 -16.57 2.18
N THR A 14 12.79 -15.61 1.74
CA THR A 14 11.63 -15.86 0.86
C THR A 14 11.80 -15.38 -0.58
N PHE A 15 12.95 -14.83 -0.95
CA PHE A 15 13.19 -14.29 -2.29
C PHE A 15 12.91 -15.31 -3.40
N GLU A 16 13.50 -16.51 -3.32
CA GLU A 16 13.31 -17.56 -4.32
C GLU A 16 11.86 -18.08 -4.34
N LEU A 17 11.24 -18.19 -3.17
CA LEU A 17 9.84 -18.60 -3.09
C LEU A 17 8.93 -17.60 -3.82
N LYS A 18 9.12 -16.31 -3.59
CA LYS A 18 8.33 -15.24 -4.25
C LYS A 18 8.51 -15.28 -5.77
N ASN A 19 9.74 -15.43 -6.26
CA ASN A 19 10.01 -15.54 -7.69
C ASN A 19 9.34 -16.78 -8.31
N ARG A 20 9.42 -17.92 -7.65
CA ARG A 20 8.77 -19.17 -8.10
C ARG A 20 7.24 -19.02 -8.11
N VAL A 21 6.65 -18.40 -7.07
CA VAL A 21 5.20 -18.17 -7.02
C VAL A 21 4.75 -17.23 -8.13
N ALA A 22 5.48 -16.13 -8.39
CA ALA A 22 5.18 -15.22 -9.48
C ALA A 22 5.17 -15.97 -10.84
N LYS A 23 6.14 -16.83 -11.06
CA LYS A 23 6.19 -17.67 -12.27
C LYS A 23 4.97 -18.61 -12.37
N ILE A 24 4.63 -19.31 -11.30
CA ILE A 24 3.46 -20.21 -11.27
C ILE A 24 2.17 -19.46 -11.61
N ILE A 25 1.97 -18.26 -11.04
CA ILE A 25 0.80 -17.42 -11.32
C ILE A 25 0.71 -17.13 -12.83
N LYS A 26 1.81 -16.75 -13.45
CA LYS A 26 1.82 -16.43 -14.89
C LYS A 26 1.70 -17.67 -15.78
N ASP A 27 2.33 -18.78 -15.41
CA ASP A 27 2.21 -20.06 -16.13
C ASP A 27 0.73 -20.57 -16.13
N GLN A 28 -0.08 -20.21 -15.13
CA GLN A 28 -1.51 -20.48 -15.08
C GLN A 28 -2.37 -19.48 -15.87
N GLY A 29 -1.77 -18.47 -16.48
CA GLY A 29 -2.49 -17.42 -17.22
C GLY A 29 -3.26 -16.43 -16.33
N TRP A 30 -2.99 -16.40 -15.04
CA TRP A 30 -3.68 -15.50 -14.11
C TRP A 30 -3.09 -14.08 -14.16
N PRO A 31 -3.95 -13.05 -14.00
CA PRO A 31 -3.46 -11.69 -13.86
C PRO A 31 -2.66 -11.53 -12.56
N MET A 32 -1.59 -10.74 -12.64
CA MET A 32 -0.71 -10.52 -11.49
C MET A 32 -0.50 -9.03 -11.22
N VAL A 33 -0.74 -8.63 -9.98
CA VAL A 33 -0.40 -7.31 -9.47
C VAL A 33 0.75 -7.47 -8.47
N LEU A 34 1.82 -6.72 -8.68
CA LEU A 34 2.91 -6.63 -7.71
C LEU A 34 2.74 -5.37 -6.87
N ASN A 35 2.67 -5.52 -5.56
CA ASN A 35 2.70 -4.41 -4.62
C ASN A 35 4.09 -4.34 -3.98
N VAL A 36 4.72 -3.18 -4.06
CA VAL A 36 6.05 -2.94 -3.49
C VAL A 36 5.99 -1.73 -2.58
N VAL A 37 6.14 -1.96 -1.29
CA VAL A 37 6.20 -0.86 -0.30
C VAL A 37 7.53 -0.15 -0.42
N ILE A 38 7.48 1.15 -0.72
CA ILE A 38 8.64 2.00 -0.94
C ILE A 38 9.07 2.68 0.36
N HIS A 39 10.36 2.62 0.64
CA HIS A 39 11.02 3.26 1.77
C HIS A 39 12.47 3.60 1.39
N ARG A 40 13.20 4.31 2.27
CA ARG A 40 14.56 4.80 2.02
C ARG A 40 15.53 3.76 1.45
N TYR A 41 15.43 2.50 1.87
CA TYR A 41 16.37 1.46 1.47
C TYR A 41 16.13 0.89 0.07
N ASN A 42 14.94 1.03 -0.50
CA ASN A 42 14.63 0.44 -1.81
C ASN A 42 14.25 1.46 -2.89
N ILE A 43 13.96 2.70 -2.53
CA ILE A 43 13.51 3.73 -3.46
C ILE A 43 14.52 4.03 -4.58
N ASP A 44 15.82 3.98 -4.29
CA ASP A 44 16.88 4.19 -5.29
C ASP A 44 17.05 2.98 -6.25
N HIS A 45 16.27 1.91 -6.06
CA HIS A 45 16.27 0.72 -6.89
C HIS A 45 14.95 0.50 -7.65
N ILE A 46 14.13 1.55 -7.79
CA ILE A 46 12.83 1.49 -8.47
C ILE A 46 12.98 0.99 -9.92
N ASP A 47 14.00 1.41 -10.63
CA ASP A 47 14.32 0.93 -11.97
C ASP A 47 14.39 -0.60 -12.07
N ARG A 48 15.12 -1.22 -11.16
CA ARG A 48 15.28 -2.69 -11.09
C ARG A 48 13.99 -3.38 -10.64
N ILE A 49 13.25 -2.74 -9.75
CA ILE A 49 11.98 -3.26 -9.24
C ILE A 49 10.95 -3.29 -10.37
N ILE A 50 10.84 -2.21 -11.16
CA ILE A 50 9.93 -2.16 -12.30
C ILE A 50 10.37 -3.13 -13.39
N ALA A 51 11.68 -3.19 -13.69
CA ALA A 51 12.22 -4.15 -14.66
C ALA A 51 11.89 -5.60 -14.29
N MET A 52 11.97 -5.95 -13.01
CA MET A 52 11.59 -7.28 -12.51
C MET A 52 10.10 -7.55 -12.70
N ALA A 53 9.23 -6.58 -12.44
CA ALA A 53 7.80 -6.71 -12.67
C ALA A 53 7.47 -6.95 -14.15
N ASP A 54 8.12 -6.20 -15.04
CA ASP A 54 8.01 -6.35 -16.50
C ASP A 54 8.48 -7.75 -16.96
N GLN A 55 9.62 -8.23 -16.43
CA GLN A 55 10.14 -9.58 -16.72
C GLN A 55 9.20 -10.69 -16.25
N PHE A 56 8.49 -10.51 -15.16
CA PHE A 56 7.47 -11.45 -14.71
C PHE A 56 6.19 -11.40 -15.54
N GLY A 57 6.02 -10.41 -16.42
CA GLY A 57 4.80 -10.20 -17.18
C GLY A 57 3.63 -9.75 -16.28
N ALA A 58 3.91 -8.96 -15.24
CA ALA A 58 2.86 -8.40 -14.41
C ALA A 58 2.02 -7.39 -15.20
N GLU A 59 0.70 -7.42 -15.02
CA GLU A 59 -0.21 -6.45 -15.62
C GLU A 59 -0.16 -5.10 -14.88
N TYR A 60 0.16 -5.15 -13.58
CA TYR A 60 0.23 -3.95 -12.74
C TYR A 60 1.39 -4.05 -11.75
N ILE A 61 2.02 -2.92 -11.50
CA ILE A 61 2.87 -2.72 -10.33
C ILE A 61 2.41 -1.49 -9.55
N GLU A 62 2.23 -1.65 -8.26
CA GLU A 62 1.97 -0.57 -7.33
C GLU A 62 3.23 -0.28 -6.51
N LEU A 63 3.78 0.91 -6.68
CA LEU A 63 4.86 1.46 -5.89
C LEU A 63 4.22 2.26 -4.75
N ALA A 64 3.82 1.56 -3.70
CA ALA A 64 3.10 2.11 -2.56
C ALA A 64 4.07 2.72 -1.54
N ASN A 65 3.78 3.92 -1.07
CA ASN A 65 4.58 4.50 0.01
C ASN A 65 4.30 3.82 1.35
N THR A 66 5.34 3.69 2.15
CA THR A 66 5.21 3.24 3.54
C THR A 66 4.24 4.17 4.28
N GLN A 67 3.25 3.58 4.91
CA GLN A 67 2.34 4.32 5.78
C GLN A 67 2.94 4.39 7.20
N TYR A 68 3.17 5.61 7.69
CA TYR A 68 3.88 5.84 8.93
C TYR A 68 2.93 5.82 10.14
N TYR A 69 2.54 4.62 10.55
CA TYR A 69 1.87 4.34 11.83
C TYR A 69 2.50 3.11 12.49
N SER A 70 2.25 2.91 13.79
CA SER A 70 2.80 1.80 14.57
C SER A 70 4.33 1.68 14.40
N TRP A 71 4.85 0.51 14.06
CA TRP A 71 6.29 0.25 13.88
C TRP A 71 6.95 1.14 12.80
N ALA A 72 6.27 1.42 11.71
CA ALA A 72 6.82 2.30 10.68
C ALA A 72 6.99 3.73 11.20
N TYR A 73 6.08 4.22 12.03
CA TYR A 73 6.19 5.53 12.67
C TYR A 73 7.36 5.59 13.65
N LEU A 74 7.54 4.55 14.46
CA LEU A 74 8.66 4.46 15.41
C LEU A 74 10.03 4.43 14.70
N ASN A 75 10.09 3.90 13.48
CA ASN A 75 11.30 3.78 12.69
C ASN A 75 11.37 4.79 11.52
N ARG A 76 10.54 5.82 11.52
CA ARG A 76 10.40 6.76 10.38
C ARG A 76 11.72 7.44 9.99
N ASP A 77 12.58 7.76 10.97
CA ASP A 77 13.84 8.43 10.71
C ASP A 77 14.79 7.59 9.84
N GLN A 78 14.62 6.28 9.85
CA GLN A 78 15.36 5.34 9.01
C GLN A 78 14.62 4.97 7.71
N LEU A 79 13.30 5.00 7.72
CA LEU A 79 12.48 4.53 6.61
C LEU A 79 12.04 5.63 5.65
N LEU A 80 11.92 6.88 6.11
CA LEU A 80 11.47 8.00 5.27
C LEU A 80 12.45 8.27 4.13
N PRO A 81 12.02 8.20 2.86
CA PRO A 81 12.81 8.69 1.75
C PRO A 81 13.04 10.21 1.83
N THR A 82 14.13 10.69 1.27
CA THR A 82 14.34 12.12 1.08
C THR A 82 13.48 12.64 -0.07
N ARG A 83 13.29 13.97 -0.14
CA ARG A 83 12.58 14.61 -1.27
C ARG A 83 13.29 14.37 -2.60
N GLU A 84 14.63 14.37 -2.58
CA GLU A 84 15.44 14.10 -3.75
C GLU A 84 15.28 12.67 -4.25
N GLN A 85 15.22 11.70 -3.32
CA GLN A 85 14.93 10.31 -3.65
C GLN A 85 13.53 10.15 -4.29
N LEU A 86 12.52 10.81 -3.72
CA LEU A 86 11.15 10.79 -4.27
C LEU A 86 11.09 11.37 -5.67
N LYS A 87 11.72 12.54 -5.91
CA LYS A 87 11.77 13.16 -7.24
C LYS A 87 12.46 12.28 -8.28
N ARG A 88 13.59 11.66 -7.91
CA ARG A 88 14.28 10.71 -8.81
C ARG A 88 13.41 9.49 -9.11
N ALA A 89 12.76 8.95 -8.09
CA ALA A 89 11.88 7.79 -8.23
C ALA A 89 10.69 8.10 -9.14
N GLU A 90 10.11 9.28 -9.04
CA GLU A 90 9.02 9.73 -9.91
C GLU A 90 9.49 9.84 -11.37
N ALA A 91 10.62 10.50 -11.61
CA ALA A 91 11.21 10.62 -12.95
C ALA A 91 11.49 9.24 -13.59
N VAL A 92 12.12 8.32 -12.84
CA VAL A 92 12.35 6.94 -13.30
C VAL A 92 11.04 6.21 -13.59
N THR A 93 10.03 6.42 -12.75
CA THR A 93 8.71 5.82 -12.93
C THR A 93 8.04 6.31 -14.23
N ASP A 94 8.15 7.61 -14.55
CA ASP A 94 7.59 8.18 -15.77
C ASP A 94 8.30 7.66 -17.03
N GLU A 95 9.62 7.53 -17.00
CA GLU A 95 10.35 6.87 -18.08
C GLU A 95 9.89 5.43 -18.31
N TRP A 96 9.68 4.68 -17.22
CA TRP A 96 9.19 3.32 -17.30
C TRP A 96 7.75 3.23 -17.80
N ARG A 97 6.87 4.15 -17.40
CA ARG A 97 5.49 4.22 -17.94
C ARG A 97 5.48 4.29 -19.46
N ALA A 98 6.37 5.10 -20.04
CA ALA A 98 6.50 5.16 -21.49
C ALA A 98 7.01 3.84 -22.10
N LYS A 99 8.02 3.20 -21.48
CA LYS A 99 8.63 1.94 -21.96
C LYS A 99 7.66 0.75 -21.94
N VAL A 100 6.77 0.69 -20.93
CA VAL A 100 5.86 -0.46 -20.74
C VAL A 100 4.43 -0.17 -21.15
N ALA A 101 4.19 0.95 -21.85
CA ALA A 101 2.86 1.33 -22.31
C ALA A 101 2.19 0.19 -23.09
N GLY A 102 0.93 -0.09 -22.75
CA GLY A 102 0.14 -1.15 -23.39
C GLY A 102 0.34 -2.57 -22.84
N ARG A 103 1.39 -2.84 -22.02
CA ARG A 103 1.61 -4.17 -21.45
C ARG A 103 1.61 -4.22 -19.91
N MET A 104 2.00 -3.14 -19.24
CA MET A 104 1.96 -3.04 -17.78
C MET A 104 1.55 -1.63 -17.35
N ARG A 105 0.78 -1.51 -16.27
CA ARG A 105 0.46 -0.22 -15.64
C ARG A 105 1.29 -0.03 -14.39
N ILE A 106 1.80 1.18 -14.19
CA ILE A 106 2.59 1.54 -13.01
C ILE A 106 1.84 2.58 -12.19
N PHE A 107 1.49 2.22 -10.98
CA PHE A 107 0.94 3.14 -9.98
C PHE A 107 2.07 3.57 -9.05
N PHE A 108 2.36 4.86 -9.06
CA PHE A 108 3.26 5.48 -8.07
C PHE A 108 2.41 6.40 -7.21
N VAL A 109 2.27 6.04 -5.93
CA VAL A 109 1.48 6.80 -4.96
C VAL A 109 2.43 7.76 -4.25
N ALA A 110 2.38 9.04 -4.61
CA ALA A 110 3.14 10.07 -3.89
C ALA A 110 2.63 10.18 -2.44
N PRO A 111 3.51 10.28 -1.45
CA PRO A 111 3.09 10.35 -0.05
C PRO A 111 2.48 11.71 0.31
N ASP A 112 1.49 11.72 1.20
CA ASP A 112 0.81 12.94 1.64
C ASP A 112 1.76 13.96 2.28
N TYR A 113 2.76 13.49 3.01
CA TYR A 113 3.75 14.36 3.65
C TYR A 113 4.67 15.07 2.65
N HIS A 114 4.70 14.63 1.38
CA HIS A 114 5.46 15.29 0.32
C HIS A 114 4.73 16.52 -0.22
N ASP A 115 3.43 16.44 -0.37
CA ASP A 115 2.58 17.50 -0.92
C ASP A 115 2.18 18.54 0.13
N GLY A 116 2.44 18.28 1.42
CA GLY A 116 2.10 19.18 2.53
C GLY A 116 0.60 19.33 2.77
N LYS A 117 -0.23 18.55 2.09
CA LYS A 117 -1.69 18.49 2.29
C LYS A 117 -2.15 17.04 2.30
N PRO A 118 -3.06 16.67 3.19
CA PRO A 118 -3.65 15.34 3.16
C PRO A 118 -4.44 15.14 1.87
N LYS A 119 -4.24 13.99 1.23
CA LYS A 119 -5.03 13.58 0.08
C LYS A 119 -6.42 13.17 0.52
N LYS A 120 -7.40 13.33 -0.37
CA LYS A 120 -8.69 12.69 -0.17
C LYS A 120 -8.46 11.20 0.02
N CYS A 121 -9.01 10.65 1.10
CA CYS A 121 -8.99 9.21 1.31
C CYS A 121 -9.61 8.53 0.08
N VAL A 122 -8.85 7.66 -0.59
CA VAL A 122 -9.33 6.94 -1.78
C VAL A 122 -10.59 6.19 -1.39
N ASN A 123 -11.68 6.50 -2.10
CA ASN A 123 -13.00 5.91 -1.89
C ASN A 123 -13.66 6.20 -0.54
N GLY A 124 -13.06 7.07 0.27
CA GLY A 124 -13.59 7.47 1.55
C GLY A 124 -13.51 6.38 2.63
N TRP A 125 -13.58 6.82 3.83
CA TRP A 125 -13.69 6.01 5.02
C TRP A 125 -15.00 5.21 5.01
N GLY A 126 -14.88 3.86 5.10
CA GLY A 126 -16.05 2.96 5.15
C GLY A 126 -16.99 3.05 3.95
N SER A 127 -16.50 3.40 2.75
CA SER A 127 -17.34 3.56 1.56
C SER A 127 -17.28 2.38 0.60
N MET A 128 -16.17 1.67 0.51
CA MET A 128 -16.01 0.59 -0.47
C MET A 128 -15.66 -0.76 0.13
N PHE A 129 -15.00 -0.79 1.27
CA PHE A 129 -14.58 -2.03 1.90
C PHE A 129 -14.61 -1.95 3.42
N LEU A 130 -14.61 -3.10 4.03
CA LEU A 130 -14.47 -3.32 5.45
C LEU A 130 -13.31 -4.28 5.66
N THR A 131 -12.45 -4.00 6.63
CA THR A 131 -11.37 -4.88 7.05
C THR A 131 -11.72 -5.52 8.38
N VAL A 132 -11.57 -6.83 8.49
CA VAL A 132 -11.68 -7.54 9.77
C VAL A 132 -10.27 -7.86 10.26
N ALA A 133 -9.92 -7.33 11.43
CA ALA A 133 -8.67 -7.63 12.09
C ALA A 133 -8.69 -9.05 12.70
N PRO A 134 -7.52 -9.65 13.03
CA PRO A 134 -7.46 -11.00 13.58
C PRO A 134 -8.23 -11.20 14.90
N ASP A 135 -8.43 -10.14 15.66
CA ASP A 135 -9.22 -10.14 16.89
C ASP A 135 -10.74 -10.03 16.66
N GLY A 136 -11.17 -9.93 15.40
CA GLY A 136 -12.57 -9.76 15.01
C GLY A 136 -13.02 -8.31 14.90
N THR A 137 -12.16 -7.33 15.19
CA THR A 137 -12.51 -5.91 15.07
C THR A 137 -12.78 -5.55 13.60
N ALA A 138 -13.92 -4.94 13.32
CA ALA A 138 -14.25 -4.43 12.00
C ALA A 138 -13.79 -2.99 11.85
N LEU A 139 -13.06 -2.70 10.79
CA LEU A 139 -12.43 -1.40 10.55
C LEU A 139 -12.87 -0.83 9.19
N PRO A 140 -13.20 0.47 9.11
CA PRO A 140 -13.54 1.14 7.85
C PRO A 140 -12.32 1.44 6.98
N CYS A 141 -11.12 1.31 7.55
CA CYS A 141 -9.82 1.52 6.91
C CYS A 141 -8.76 0.77 7.69
N HIS A 142 -7.70 0.29 7.02
CA HIS A 142 -6.61 -0.46 7.67
C HIS A 142 -5.95 0.30 8.83
N THR A 143 -5.89 1.63 8.75
CA THR A 143 -5.25 2.49 9.75
C THR A 143 -6.20 2.95 10.86
N ALA A 144 -7.49 2.67 10.74
CA ALA A 144 -8.52 3.20 11.64
C ALA A 144 -8.27 2.87 13.12
N LYS A 145 -7.76 1.66 13.39
CA LYS A 145 -7.47 1.20 14.76
C LYS A 145 -6.47 2.09 15.51
N MET A 146 -5.67 2.88 14.80
CA MET A 146 -4.66 3.76 15.39
C MET A 146 -5.20 5.15 15.78
N LEU A 147 -6.44 5.48 15.39
CA LEU A 147 -7.02 6.78 15.71
C LEU A 147 -7.55 6.78 17.14
N PRO A 148 -7.12 7.74 17.98
CA PRO A 148 -7.61 7.85 19.33
C PRO A 148 -9.09 8.29 19.37
N GLY A 149 -9.80 7.86 20.41
CA GLY A 149 -11.17 8.30 20.64
C GLY A 149 -12.24 7.67 19.74
N LEU A 150 -11.89 6.61 18.99
CA LEU A 150 -12.84 5.83 18.20
C LEU A 150 -12.90 4.38 18.71
N ALA A 151 -14.13 3.89 18.84
CA ALA A 151 -14.42 2.49 19.10
C ALA A 151 -14.90 1.82 17.81
N PHE A 152 -14.46 0.58 17.58
CA PHE A 152 -14.85 -0.20 16.43
C PHE A 152 -15.52 -1.49 16.88
N PRO A 153 -16.65 -1.88 16.26
CA PRO A 153 -17.37 -3.08 16.61
C PRO A 153 -16.63 -4.35 16.20
N SER A 154 -17.01 -5.48 16.80
CA SER A 154 -16.52 -6.80 16.43
C SER A 154 -17.54 -7.53 15.57
N VAL A 155 -17.07 -8.23 14.54
CA VAL A 155 -17.92 -9.14 13.74
C VAL A 155 -18.39 -10.37 14.52
N ARG A 156 -17.89 -10.56 15.74
CA ARG A 156 -18.35 -11.61 16.65
C ARG A 156 -19.62 -11.22 17.38
N ASP A 157 -19.83 -9.92 17.56
CA ASP A 157 -20.90 -9.37 18.40
C ASP A 157 -22.01 -8.71 17.59
N GLN A 158 -21.70 -8.25 16.37
CA GLN A 158 -22.63 -7.52 15.51
C GLN A 158 -22.58 -8.02 14.07
N GLY A 159 -23.74 -7.95 13.40
CA GLY A 159 -23.85 -8.28 11.98
C GLY A 159 -23.16 -7.25 11.07
N LEU A 160 -22.62 -7.70 9.93
CA LEU A 160 -21.90 -6.82 8.99
C LEU A 160 -22.73 -5.63 8.51
N ARG A 161 -24.06 -5.80 8.35
CA ARG A 161 -24.96 -4.72 7.96
C ARG A 161 -25.03 -3.62 9.03
N GLU A 162 -25.20 -4.01 10.28
CA GLU A 162 -25.24 -3.10 11.43
C GLU A 162 -23.90 -2.38 11.57
N ILE A 163 -22.79 -3.12 11.52
CA ILE A 163 -21.44 -2.55 11.55
C ILE A 163 -21.27 -1.47 10.47
N TRP A 164 -21.68 -1.80 9.24
CA TRP A 164 -21.47 -0.92 8.09
C TRP A 164 -22.31 0.35 8.13
N PHE A 165 -23.58 0.24 8.52
CA PHE A 165 -24.53 1.37 8.42
C PHE A 165 -24.71 2.13 9.73
N ASP A 166 -24.62 1.45 10.88
CA ASP A 166 -25.08 2.00 12.14
C ASP A 166 -23.95 2.29 13.13
N SER A 167 -22.73 1.76 12.91
CA SER A 167 -21.65 1.99 13.85
C SER A 167 -21.03 3.41 13.73
N GLU A 168 -20.77 4.03 14.87
CA GLU A 168 -20.17 5.36 14.95
C GLU A 168 -18.79 5.39 14.27
N GLY A 169 -17.94 4.38 14.52
CA GLY A 169 -16.60 4.29 13.95
C GLY A 169 -16.60 4.30 12.41
N PHE A 170 -17.61 3.71 11.76
CA PHE A 170 -17.73 3.73 10.29
C PHE A 170 -18.32 5.05 9.78
N ASN A 171 -19.22 5.67 10.52
CA ASN A 171 -19.91 6.88 10.09
C ASN A 171 -19.10 8.15 10.32
N ARG A 172 -18.16 8.16 11.28
CA ARG A 172 -17.41 9.34 11.74
C ARG A 172 -16.75 10.14 10.61
N TYR A 173 -16.09 9.47 9.68
CA TYR A 173 -15.36 10.10 8.58
C TYR A 173 -15.85 9.65 7.20
N ARG A 174 -17.07 9.14 7.12
CA ARG A 174 -17.66 8.72 5.86
C ARG A 174 -17.93 9.92 4.98
N GLY A 175 -17.52 9.82 3.71
CA GLY A 175 -17.63 10.93 2.77
C GLY A 175 -16.56 11.99 2.96
N THR A 176 -16.80 13.21 2.50
CA THR A 176 -15.85 14.33 2.51
C THR A 176 -16.31 15.52 3.33
N GLY A 177 -17.47 15.43 3.97
CA GLY A 177 -18.06 16.54 4.73
C GLY A 177 -17.18 17.02 5.89
N TRP A 178 -16.50 16.10 6.55
CA TRP A 178 -15.59 16.36 7.67
C TRP A 178 -14.30 17.11 7.27
N MET A 179 -13.98 17.19 5.97
CA MET A 179 -12.77 17.89 5.45
C MET A 179 -13.01 19.39 5.20
N LYS A 180 -14.19 19.92 5.52
CA LYS A 180 -14.57 21.30 5.22
C LYS A 180 -14.35 22.28 6.38
N GLU A 181 -13.86 21.80 7.54
CA GLU A 181 -13.58 22.61 8.71
C GLU A 181 -12.09 22.91 8.87
#